data_bff7a0ec512f63f909636778795cf19c
#
_entry.id   bff7a0ec512f63f909636778795cf19c
#
_cell.length_a   1.000
_cell.length_b   1.000
_cell.length_c   1.000
_cell.angle_alpha   90.00
_cell.angle_beta   90.00
_cell.angle_gamma   90.00
#
_symmetry.space_group_name_H-M   'P 1'
#
loop_
_entity.id
_entity.type
_entity.pdbx_description
1 polymer ?
#
loop_
_entity_poly.entity_id
_entity_poly.type
_entity_poly.pdbx_seq_one_letter_code
_entity_poly.pdbx_strand_id
1 'polypeptide(L)'
;IMFGGRLPNYHKYAEQMRPKEYIDKVRQREIVDPVLLFQLSNDFHVRKVMRNYLPNDEESRHYACLLQWDNIYYQAPTEEYILPKTTVRVGIVQWQMRSYKTLDDLFEQVEFFVDSVSGYQSDFVLFPEYFNAPLMARFNDVSESEAIRGLAQYTDEIRDRFIALAIKFNINIITGSMPQIKDDGQLYN
;
A
#
# COMPACT_ATOMS: atom_id res chain seq x y z
N ILE A 1 -4.57 -3.78 14.33
CA ILE A 1 -5.36 -3.71 13.08
C ILE A 1 -6.80 -4.09 13.41
N MET A 2 -7.76 -3.32 12.87
CA MET A 2 -9.19 -3.61 13.03
C MET A 2 -9.91 -3.51 11.69
N PHE A 3 -10.82 -4.44 11.41
CA PHE A 3 -11.67 -4.42 10.21
C PHE A 3 -12.96 -5.23 10.38
N GLY A 4 -13.90 -5.08 9.45
CA GLY A 4 -15.13 -5.85 9.40
C GLY A 4 -14.97 -7.14 8.60
N GLY A 5 -15.12 -8.30 9.24
CA GLY A 5 -15.11 -9.61 8.59
C GLY A 5 -16.51 -10.05 8.21
N ARG A 6 -16.66 -10.58 6.99
CA ARG A 6 -17.93 -11.17 6.50
C ARG A 6 -18.21 -12.52 7.15
N LEU A 7 -19.49 -12.93 7.13
CA LEU A 7 -19.97 -14.22 7.58
C LEU A 7 -20.70 -14.96 6.43
N PRO A 8 -19.99 -15.32 5.33
CA PRO A 8 -20.67 -15.73 4.08
C PRO A 8 -21.53 -16.98 4.21
N ASN A 9 -21.27 -17.86 5.14
CA ASN A 9 -22.10 -19.04 5.38
C ASN A 9 -23.23 -18.81 6.41
N TYR A 10 -23.34 -17.62 7.01
CA TYR A 10 -24.33 -17.36 8.04
C TYR A 10 -25.78 -17.48 7.54
N HIS A 11 -26.08 -17.15 6.28
CA HIS A 11 -27.43 -17.32 5.71
C HIS A 11 -27.99 -18.73 5.87
N LYS A 12 -27.14 -19.76 5.89
CA LYS A 12 -27.56 -21.18 6.06
C LYS A 12 -28.05 -21.48 7.47
N TYR A 13 -27.70 -20.66 8.43
CA TYR A 13 -27.93 -20.90 9.87
C TYR A 13 -28.75 -19.78 10.53
N ALA A 14 -29.07 -18.72 9.79
CA ALA A 14 -29.66 -17.50 10.33
C ALA A 14 -31.05 -17.72 10.97
N GLU A 15 -31.79 -18.74 10.54
CA GLU A 15 -33.09 -19.10 11.13
C GLU A 15 -32.95 -19.97 12.39
N GLN A 16 -31.80 -20.61 12.60
CA GLN A 16 -31.56 -21.55 13.68
C GLN A 16 -30.82 -20.93 14.85
N MET A 17 -29.94 -19.92 14.57
CA MET A 17 -29.11 -19.31 15.60
C MET A 17 -28.76 -17.85 15.33
N ARG A 18 -28.44 -17.13 16.40
CA ARG A 18 -28.02 -15.72 16.32
C ARG A 18 -26.58 -15.62 15.80
N PRO A 19 -26.19 -14.48 15.21
CA PRO A 19 -24.84 -14.28 14.67
C PRO A 19 -23.72 -14.55 15.69
N LYS A 20 -23.91 -14.20 16.95
CA LYS A 20 -22.94 -14.45 18.02
C LYS A 20 -22.74 -15.96 18.24
N GLU A 21 -23.81 -16.72 18.33
CA GLU A 21 -23.75 -18.18 18.50
C GLU A 21 -23.09 -18.85 17.30
N TYR A 22 -23.42 -18.39 16.09
CA TYR A 22 -22.76 -18.85 14.87
C TYR A 22 -21.25 -18.64 14.92
N ILE A 23 -20.79 -17.44 15.31
CA ILE A 23 -19.36 -17.13 15.46
C ILE A 23 -18.68 -18.04 16.49
N ASP A 24 -19.35 -18.28 17.62
CA ASP A 24 -18.81 -19.16 18.66
C ASP A 24 -18.68 -20.61 18.16
N LYS A 25 -19.65 -21.11 17.39
CA LYS A 25 -19.57 -22.44 16.76
C LYS A 25 -18.49 -22.54 15.69
N VAL A 26 -18.27 -21.50 14.89
CA VAL A 26 -17.14 -21.45 13.95
C VAL A 26 -15.81 -21.47 14.71
N ARG A 27 -15.69 -20.72 15.82
CA ARG A 27 -14.50 -20.71 16.68
C ARG A 27 -14.24 -22.11 17.27
N GLN A 28 -15.29 -22.84 17.66
CA GLN A 28 -15.21 -24.20 18.18
C GLN A 28 -15.00 -25.27 17.09
N ARG A 29 -14.98 -24.83 15.81
CA ARG A 29 -14.87 -25.69 14.62
C ARG A 29 -16.06 -26.63 14.41
N GLU A 30 -17.22 -26.36 15.02
CA GLU A 30 -18.45 -27.07 14.79
C GLU A 30 -19.11 -26.67 13.44
N ILE A 31 -18.89 -25.44 13.01
CA ILE A 31 -19.33 -24.92 11.71
C ILE A 31 -18.10 -24.42 10.95
N VAL A 32 -18.08 -24.71 9.64
CA VAL A 32 -17.04 -24.21 8.75
C VAL A 32 -17.53 -22.97 8.02
N ASP A 33 -16.94 -21.81 8.35
CA ASP A 33 -17.04 -20.59 7.59
C ASP A 33 -15.64 -20.25 7.09
N PRO A 34 -15.38 -20.34 5.77
CA PRO A 34 -14.00 -20.25 5.26
C PRO A 34 -13.35 -18.89 5.52
N VAL A 35 -14.14 -17.80 5.50
CA VAL A 35 -13.63 -16.46 5.72
C VAL A 35 -13.33 -16.22 7.20
N LEU A 36 -14.30 -16.49 8.06
CA LEU A 36 -14.12 -16.28 9.50
C LEU A 36 -13.08 -17.25 10.09
N LEU A 37 -13.08 -18.50 9.64
CA LEU A 37 -12.11 -19.49 10.12
C LEU A 37 -10.67 -19.12 9.74
N PHE A 38 -10.46 -18.64 8.51
CA PHE A 38 -9.16 -18.13 8.07
C PHE A 38 -8.69 -16.98 8.96
N GLN A 39 -9.57 -16.02 9.25
CA GLN A 39 -9.25 -14.89 10.12
C GLN A 39 -8.91 -15.31 11.54
N LEU A 40 -9.72 -16.18 12.14
CA LEU A 40 -9.45 -16.71 13.48
C LEU A 40 -8.15 -17.52 13.55
N SER A 41 -7.80 -18.24 12.47
CA SER A 41 -6.55 -19.02 12.40
C SER A 41 -5.30 -18.15 12.22
N ASN A 42 -5.47 -16.87 11.86
CA ASN A 42 -4.40 -15.87 11.76
C ASN A 42 -4.44 -14.87 12.94
N ASP A 43 -4.83 -15.32 14.11
CA ASP A 43 -4.82 -14.56 15.36
C ASP A 43 -5.70 -13.31 15.38
N PHE A 44 -6.72 -13.26 14.52
CA PHE A 44 -7.74 -12.22 14.65
C PHE A 44 -8.78 -12.59 15.71
N HIS A 45 -9.10 -11.63 16.54
CA HIS A 45 -10.07 -11.77 17.62
C HIS A 45 -11.35 -11.02 17.30
N VAL A 46 -12.50 -11.71 17.44
CA VAL A 46 -13.80 -11.07 17.29
C VAL A 46 -14.09 -10.18 18.50
N ARG A 47 -14.29 -8.89 18.28
CA ARG A 47 -14.63 -7.91 19.33
C ARG A 47 -16.12 -7.69 19.49
N LYS A 48 -16.84 -7.58 18.37
CA LYS A 48 -18.30 -7.43 18.39
C LYS A 48 -18.93 -7.86 17.05
N VAL A 49 -20.23 -8.08 17.08
CA VAL A 49 -21.08 -8.25 15.90
C VAL A 49 -21.59 -6.88 15.46
N MET A 50 -21.48 -6.59 14.17
CA MET A 50 -21.99 -5.38 13.54
C MET A 50 -23.20 -5.71 12.69
N ARG A 51 -24.26 -4.91 12.79
CA ARG A 51 -25.47 -5.01 11.98
C ARG A 51 -25.42 -4.00 10.84
N ASN A 52 -25.99 -4.36 9.70
CA ASN A 52 -26.09 -3.51 8.52
C ASN A 52 -24.73 -2.90 8.10
N TYR A 53 -23.66 -3.65 8.33
CA TYR A 53 -22.31 -3.20 7.99
C TYR A 53 -22.09 -3.19 6.48
N LEU A 54 -22.62 -4.20 5.78
CA LEU A 54 -22.61 -4.30 4.32
C LEU A 54 -24.07 -4.48 3.86
N PRO A 55 -24.74 -3.41 3.41
CA PRO A 55 -26.16 -3.46 3.09
C PRO A 55 -26.54 -4.45 1.96
N ASN A 56 -25.59 -4.78 1.07
CA ASN A 56 -25.82 -5.66 -0.08
C ASN A 56 -25.27 -7.09 0.16
N ASP A 57 -24.84 -7.41 1.39
CA ASP A 57 -24.31 -8.74 1.73
C ASP A 57 -25.39 -9.67 2.30
N GLU A 58 -26.18 -10.27 1.41
CA GLU A 58 -27.24 -11.20 1.79
C GLU A 58 -26.70 -12.51 2.37
N GLU A 59 -25.54 -12.96 1.94
CA GLU A 59 -24.88 -14.18 2.46
C GLU A 59 -24.57 -14.07 3.95
N SER A 60 -24.12 -12.91 4.39
CA SER A 60 -23.88 -12.62 5.81
C SER A 60 -25.15 -12.07 6.51
N ARG A 61 -26.31 -12.02 5.84
CA ARG A 61 -27.54 -11.39 6.35
C ARG A 61 -27.29 -9.98 6.88
N HIS A 62 -26.44 -9.21 6.19
CA HIS A 62 -26.02 -7.84 6.54
C HIS A 62 -25.21 -7.75 7.84
N TYR A 63 -24.80 -8.88 8.43
CA TYR A 63 -23.94 -8.90 9.60
C TYR A 63 -22.47 -9.00 9.22
N ALA A 64 -21.66 -8.41 10.06
CA ALA A 64 -20.21 -8.63 10.06
C ALA A 64 -19.69 -8.75 11.48
N CYS A 65 -18.51 -9.28 11.66
CA CYS A 65 -17.80 -9.23 12.93
C CYS A 65 -16.68 -8.19 12.86
N LEU A 66 -16.59 -7.33 13.87
CA LEU A 66 -15.41 -6.50 14.06
C LEU A 66 -14.29 -7.39 14.56
N LEU A 67 -13.26 -7.51 13.73
CA LEU A 67 -12.07 -8.29 14.00
C LEU A 67 -10.93 -7.36 14.40
N GLN A 68 -10.15 -7.79 15.35
CA GLN A 68 -8.93 -7.13 15.80
C GLN A 68 -7.77 -8.11 15.80
N TRP A 69 -6.67 -7.67 15.24
CA TRP A 69 -5.37 -8.31 15.38
C TRP A 69 -4.44 -7.37 16.15
N ASP A 70 -3.84 -7.91 17.22
CA ASP A 70 -2.93 -7.14 18.06
C ASP A 70 -1.49 -7.50 17.69
N ASN A 71 -0.72 -6.48 17.34
CA ASN A 71 0.71 -6.65 17.16
C ASN A 71 1.37 -6.80 18.53
N ILE A 72 1.77 -8.00 18.89
CA ILE A 72 2.43 -8.28 20.18
C ILE A 72 3.79 -7.59 20.32
N TYR A 73 4.37 -7.16 19.20
CA TYR A 73 5.62 -6.38 19.19
C TYR A 73 5.37 -4.87 19.18
N TYR A 74 4.08 -4.45 19.15
CA TYR A 74 3.75 -3.03 19.19
C TYR A 74 4.04 -2.49 20.60
N GLN A 75 5.00 -1.58 20.67
CA GLN A 75 5.20 -0.75 21.85
C GLN A 75 4.42 0.55 21.62
N ALA A 76 3.41 0.79 22.46
CA ALA A 76 2.72 2.08 22.43
C ALA A 76 3.77 3.19 22.59
N PRO A 77 3.69 4.27 21.79
CA PRO A 77 4.54 5.43 22.02
C PRO A 77 4.40 5.86 23.47
N THR A 78 5.50 6.12 24.16
CA THR A 78 5.47 6.78 25.46
C THR A 78 4.77 8.13 25.32
N GLU A 79 4.22 8.69 26.39
CA GLU A 79 3.45 9.95 26.33
C GLU A 79 4.15 11.10 25.60
N GLU A 80 5.49 11.07 25.53
CA GLU A 80 6.29 12.01 24.72
C GLU A 80 5.98 11.97 23.20
N TYR A 81 5.44 10.84 22.70
CA TYR A 81 5.08 10.69 21.27
C TYR A 81 3.62 11.02 20.97
N ILE A 82 2.80 11.31 21.99
CA ILE A 82 1.39 11.75 21.82
C ILE A 82 1.32 13.24 21.47
N LEU A 83 2.41 13.97 21.67
CA LEU A 83 2.50 15.35 21.17
C LEU A 83 2.44 15.32 19.63
N PRO A 84 1.63 16.17 19.02
CA PRO A 84 1.59 16.26 17.56
C PRO A 84 3.02 16.45 17.06
N LYS A 85 3.43 15.63 16.08
CA LYS A 85 4.76 15.70 15.50
C LYS A 85 4.96 17.12 14.92
N THR A 86 5.69 17.94 15.64
CA THR A 86 5.92 19.35 15.28
C THR A 86 7.04 19.52 14.24
N THR A 87 7.81 18.45 14.02
CA THR A 87 8.95 18.45 13.10
C THR A 87 8.76 17.36 12.05
N VAL A 88 8.85 17.74 10.78
CA VAL A 88 8.88 16.83 9.64
C VAL A 88 10.30 16.77 9.11
N ARG A 89 10.83 15.56 8.94
CA ARG A 89 12.15 15.34 8.33
C ARG A 89 11.98 14.99 6.87
N VAL A 90 12.64 15.73 6.00
CA VAL A 90 12.63 15.50 4.55
C VAL A 90 14.05 15.24 4.10
N GLY A 91 14.30 14.06 3.54
CA GLY A 91 15.53 13.76 2.82
C GLY A 91 15.41 14.24 1.38
N ILE A 92 16.26 15.16 0.96
CA ILE A 92 16.31 15.65 -0.41
C ILE A 92 17.43 14.94 -1.15
N VAL A 93 17.06 14.26 -2.25
CA VAL A 93 18.02 13.54 -3.06
C VAL A 93 18.71 14.51 -4.03
N GLN A 94 20.01 14.69 -3.86
CA GLN A 94 20.82 15.36 -4.84
C GLN A 94 21.19 14.37 -5.94
N TRP A 95 20.35 14.37 -7.00
CA TRP A 95 20.42 13.41 -8.08
C TRP A 95 21.53 13.76 -9.07
N GLN A 96 22.37 12.78 -9.39
CA GLN A 96 23.37 12.95 -10.45
C GLN A 96 22.82 12.36 -11.75
N MET A 97 22.76 13.19 -12.82
CA MET A 97 22.35 12.76 -14.16
C MET A 97 23.45 11.92 -14.80
N ARG A 98 23.41 10.60 -14.57
CA ARG A 98 24.27 9.59 -15.22
C ARG A 98 23.47 8.80 -16.20
N SER A 99 24.06 8.37 -17.31
CA SER A 99 23.39 7.46 -18.24
C SER A 99 23.13 6.11 -17.60
N TYR A 100 21.88 5.65 -17.65
CA TYR A 100 21.50 4.30 -17.25
C TYR A 100 21.09 3.50 -18.47
N LYS A 101 21.55 2.25 -18.55
CA LYS A 101 21.23 1.35 -19.67
C LYS A 101 19.85 0.71 -19.51
N THR A 102 19.47 0.46 -18.28
CA THR A 102 18.20 -0.24 -17.94
C THR A 102 17.45 0.53 -16.85
N LEU A 103 16.16 0.24 -16.72
CA LEU A 103 15.36 0.75 -15.62
C LEU A 103 15.83 0.16 -14.28
N ASP A 104 16.35 -1.06 -14.29
CA ASP A 104 16.89 -1.72 -13.09
C ASP A 104 18.12 -0.97 -12.56
N ASP A 105 19.06 -0.59 -13.44
CA ASP A 105 20.22 0.22 -13.05
C ASP A 105 19.82 1.55 -12.41
N LEU A 106 18.77 2.19 -12.93
CA LEU A 106 18.22 3.41 -12.35
C LEU A 106 17.65 3.13 -10.95
N PHE A 107 16.88 2.03 -10.81
CA PHE A 107 16.22 1.70 -9.55
C PHE A 107 17.16 1.17 -8.47
N GLU A 108 18.29 0.60 -8.80
CA GLU A 108 19.36 0.33 -7.82
C GLU A 108 19.81 1.63 -7.12
N GLN A 109 19.96 2.70 -7.90
CA GLN A 109 20.33 4.00 -7.34
C GLN A 109 19.18 4.65 -6.55
N VAL A 110 17.94 4.53 -7.05
CA VAL A 110 16.74 5.02 -6.36
C VAL A 110 16.61 4.32 -5.00
N GLU A 111 16.69 3.00 -4.98
CA GLU A 111 16.56 2.20 -3.76
C GLU A 111 17.64 2.55 -2.74
N PHE A 112 18.89 2.76 -3.18
CA PHE A 112 19.99 3.22 -2.32
C PHE A 112 19.63 4.52 -1.59
N PHE A 113 19.06 5.50 -2.29
CA PHE A 113 18.66 6.77 -1.64
C PHE A 113 17.47 6.59 -0.71
N VAL A 114 16.45 5.81 -1.10
CA VAL A 114 15.28 5.56 -0.26
C VAL A 114 15.68 4.84 1.03
N ASP A 115 16.52 3.81 0.92
CA ASP A 115 17.04 3.07 2.07
C ASP A 115 17.85 4.00 3.01
N SER A 116 18.78 4.76 2.45
CA SER A 116 19.59 5.71 3.22
C SER A 116 18.74 6.73 3.96
N VAL A 117 17.76 7.35 3.29
CA VAL A 117 16.89 8.38 3.88
C VAL A 117 15.96 7.77 4.94
N SER A 118 15.45 6.55 4.70
CA SER A 118 14.63 5.85 5.69
C SER A 118 15.42 5.49 6.93
N GLY A 119 16.69 5.08 6.78
CA GLY A 119 17.61 4.79 7.88
C GLY A 119 17.85 5.99 8.81
N TYR A 120 17.73 7.22 8.30
CA TYR A 120 17.76 8.44 9.11
C TYR A 120 16.41 8.78 9.77
N GLN A 121 15.42 7.88 9.71
CA GLN A 121 14.08 8.08 10.26
C GLN A 121 13.39 9.34 9.69
N SER A 122 13.60 9.60 8.41
CA SER A 122 12.94 10.69 7.71
C SER A 122 11.48 10.33 7.40
N ASP A 123 10.61 11.34 7.33
CA ASP A 123 9.19 11.16 7.00
C ASP A 123 8.96 11.11 5.50
N PHE A 124 9.80 11.82 4.76
CA PHE A 124 9.71 11.95 3.31
C PHE A 124 11.11 11.82 2.69
N VAL A 125 11.14 11.22 1.50
CA VAL A 125 12.24 11.36 0.56
C VAL A 125 11.73 12.09 -0.68
N LEU A 126 12.47 13.10 -1.12
CA LEU A 126 12.12 13.95 -2.26
C LEU A 126 13.15 13.78 -3.36
N PHE A 127 12.70 13.28 -4.51
CA PHE A 127 13.47 13.24 -5.75
C PHE A 127 13.23 14.50 -6.59
N PRO A 128 14.19 14.90 -7.42
CA PRO A 128 14.00 16.03 -8.30
C PRO A 128 13.02 15.73 -9.44
N GLU A 129 12.47 16.77 -10.01
CA GLU A 129 11.74 16.68 -11.27
C GLU A 129 12.59 16.02 -12.35
N TYR A 130 11.98 15.19 -13.19
CA TYR A 130 12.68 14.46 -14.26
C TYR A 130 13.86 13.61 -13.79
N PHE A 131 13.81 13.06 -12.58
CA PHE A 131 14.87 12.16 -12.09
C PHE A 131 15.14 10.98 -13.03
N ASN A 132 14.15 10.62 -13.87
CA ASN A 132 14.21 9.55 -14.88
C ASN A 132 14.83 9.98 -16.20
N ALA A 133 15.14 11.28 -16.40
CA ALA A 133 15.78 11.80 -17.61
C ALA A 133 17.06 11.05 -18.04
N PRO A 134 17.88 10.49 -17.15
CA PRO A 134 19.03 9.69 -17.55
C PRO A 134 18.72 8.50 -18.45
N LEU A 135 17.48 7.97 -18.43
CA LEU A 135 17.02 6.93 -19.35
C LEU A 135 16.89 7.43 -20.80
N MET A 136 16.83 8.76 -21.02
CA MET A 136 16.80 9.35 -22.37
C MET A 136 18.05 9.01 -23.18
N ALA A 137 19.17 8.65 -22.55
CA ALA A 137 20.36 8.18 -23.23
C ALA A 137 20.10 6.97 -24.16
N ARG A 138 18.99 6.26 -23.97
CA ARG A 138 18.54 5.16 -24.84
C ARG A 138 17.90 5.63 -26.15
N PHE A 139 17.59 6.90 -26.25
CA PHE A 139 16.85 7.51 -27.34
C PHE A 139 17.68 8.59 -28.06
N ASN A 140 19.02 8.49 -28.02
CA ASN A 140 19.92 9.50 -28.59
C ASN A 140 19.82 9.60 -30.13
N ASP A 141 19.30 8.56 -30.79
CA ASP A 141 19.25 8.48 -32.25
C ASP A 141 17.89 8.95 -32.84
N VAL A 142 16.99 9.44 -31.98
CA VAL A 142 15.66 9.92 -32.40
C VAL A 142 15.47 11.41 -32.04
N SER A 143 14.36 12.00 -32.51
CA SER A 143 14.04 13.40 -32.20
C SER A 143 13.73 13.57 -30.69
N GLU A 144 13.91 14.80 -30.17
CA GLU A 144 13.62 15.12 -28.76
C GLU A 144 12.17 14.75 -28.37
N SER A 145 11.22 15.01 -29.26
CA SER A 145 9.80 14.67 -29.04
C SER A 145 9.58 13.16 -28.94
N GLU A 146 10.26 12.37 -29.74
CA GLU A 146 10.21 10.90 -29.69
C GLU A 146 10.92 10.37 -28.45
N ALA A 147 12.04 10.97 -28.06
CA ALA A 147 12.78 10.60 -26.86
C ALA A 147 11.94 10.81 -25.59
N ILE A 148 11.22 11.94 -25.47
CA ILE A 148 10.33 12.21 -24.33
C ILE A 148 9.14 11.24 -24.32
N ARG A 149 8.57 10.90 -25.48
CA ARG A 149 7.53 9.87 -25.59
C ARG A 149 8.04 8.48 -25.24
N GLY A 150 9.27 8.17 -25.62
CA GLY A 150 9.95 6.95 -25.20
C GLY A 150 10.16 6.89 -23.70
N LEU A 151 10.54 8.01 -23.07
CA LEU A 151 10.67 8.11 -21.62
C LEU A 151 9.33 7.92 -20.90
N ALA A 152 8.25 8.47 -21.43
CA ALA A 152 6.91 8.37 -20.84
C ALA A 152 6.37 6.92 -20.78
N GLN A 153 6.90 6.00 -21.59
CA GLN A 153 6.51 4.58 -21.56
C GLN A 153 6.92 3.88 -20.25
N TYR A 154 7.91 4.41 -19.54
CA TYR A 154 8.36 3.86 -18.26
C TYR A 154 7.57 4.36 -17.06
N THR A 155 6.72 5.38 -17.22
CA THR A 155 6.12 6.11 -16.09
C THR A 155 5.27 5.21 -15.20
N ASP A 156 4.47 4.32 -15.76
CA ASP A 156 3.64 3.41 -14.96
C ASP A 156 4.50 2.38 -14.19
N GLU A 157 5.50 1.80 -14.83
CA GLU A 157 6.42 0.87 -14.17
C GLU A 157 7.23 1.58 -13.07
N ILE A 158 7.69 2.80 -13.33
CA ILE A 158 8.38 3.63 -12.34
C ILE A 158 7.49 3.89 -11.13
N ARG A 159 6.23 4.28 -11.36
CA ARG A 159 5.25 4.50 -10.28
C ARG A 159 5.09 3.25 -9.42
N ASP A 160 4.88 2.10 -10.04
CA ASP A 160 4.63 0.84 -9.33
C ASP A 160 5.85 0.41 -8.50
N ARG A 161 7.06 0.62 -9.03
CA ARG A 161 8.31 0.39 -8.29
C ARG A 161 8.46 1.34 -7.10
N PHE A 162 8.11 2.62 -7.24
CA PHE A 162 8.13 3.54 -6.10
C PHE A 162 7.11 3.18 -5.02
N ILE A 163 5.93 2.72 -5.40
CA ILE A 163 4.93 2.22 -4.44
C ILE A 163 5.51 1.04 -3.65
N ALA A 164 6.17 0.10 -4.32
CA ALA A 164 6.81 -1.03 -3.67
C ALA A 164 7.91 -0.59 -2.68
N LEU A 165 8.74 0.39 -3.07
CA LEU A 165 9.79 0.95 -2.19
C LEU A 165 9.19 1.71 -1.00
N ALA A 166 8.15 2.50 -1.21
CA ALA A 166 7.46 3.22 -0.13
C ALA A 166 6.93 2.26 0.94
N ILE A 167 6.36 1.13 0.51
CA ILE A 167 5.88 0.08 1.40
C ILE A 167 7.05 -0.63 2.08
N LYS A 168 8.07 -1.03 1.32
CA LYS A 168 9.24 -1.77 1.81
C LYS A 168 9.98 -1.01 2.90
N PHE A 169 10.18 0.29 2.71
CA PHE A 169 10.97 1.14 3.61
C PHE A 169 10.11 1.98 4.57
N ASN A 170 8.78 1.83 4.50
CA ASN A 170 7.81 2.58 5.33
C ASN A 170 8.09 4.10 5.35
N ILE A 171 8.25 4.69 4.17
CA ILE A 171 8.57 6.10 3.98
C ILE A 171 7.69 6.71 2.88
N ASN A 172 7.33 7.98 3.02
CA ASN A 172 6.64 8.70 1.96
C ASN A 172 7.64 9.14 0.89
N ILE A 173 7.31 8.90 -0.38
CA ILE A 173 8.19 9.24 -1.50
C ILE A 173 7.51 10.29 -2.38
N ILE A 174 8.21 11.38 -2.65
CA ILE A 174 7.82 12.41 -3.61
C ILE A 174 8.78 12.28 -4.80
N THR A 175 8.26 11.81 -5.93
CA THR A 175 9.09 11.44 -7.09
C THR A 175 9.44 12.60 -7.99
N GLY A 176 8.81 13.78 -7.79
CA GLY A 176 8.78 14.82 -8.82
C GLY A 176 7.84 14.44 -9.97
N SER A 177 7.65 15.35 -10.90
CA SER A 177 6.86 15.09 -12.10
C SER A 177 7.64 14.31 -13.15
N MET A 178 6.92 13.52 -13.94
CA MET A 178 7.45 12.68 -15.02
C MET A 178 6.54 12.81 -16.25
N PRO A 179 7.07 12.72 -17.47
CA PRO A 179 6.25 12.74 -18.67
C PRO A 179 5.31 11.53 -18.69
N GLN A 180 4.04 11.77 -19.00
CA GLN A 180 3.01 10.73 -19.11
C GLN A 180 2.23 10.91 -20.42
N ILE A 181 1.94 9.81 -21.10
CA ILE A 181 1.02 9.77 -22.22
C ILE A 181 -0.33 9.32 -21.71
N LYS A 182 -1.39 10.12 -21.94
CA LYS A 182 -2.76 9.76 -21.59
C LYS A 182 -3.48 9.07 -22.74
N ASP A 183 -4.71 8.62 -22.50
CA ASP A 183 -5.55 7.89 -23.45
C ASP A 183 -5.85 8.69 -24.73
N ASP A 184 -5.78 10.03 -24.67
CA ASP A 184 -5.90 10.93 -25.82
C ASP A 184 -4.63 11.00 -26.69
N GLY A 185 -3.57 10.27 -26.31
CA GLY A 185 -2.27 10.28 -26.98
C GLY A 185 -1.43 11.55 -26.74
N GLN A 186 -1.90 12.47 -25.90
CA GLN A 186 -1.16 13.68 -25.57
C GLN A 186 -0.15 13.43 -24.45
N LEU A 187 0.96 14.17 -24.53
CA LEU A 187 2.03 14.12 -23.53
C LEU A 187 1.76 15.19 -22.46
N TYR A 188 1.80 14.77 -21.20
CA TYR A 188 1.67 15.61 -20.02
C TYR A 188 2.91 15.48 -19.13
N ASN A 189 3.09 16.45 -18.25
CA ASN A 189 4.08 16.43 -17.18
C ASN A 189 3.42 16.82 -15.85
#